data_8d1c97915863e37f4a496c7e518baaf0
#
_entry.id   8d1c97915863e37f4a496c7e518baaf0
#
_cell.length_a   1.000
_cell.length_b   1.000
_cell.length_c   1.000
_cell.angle_alpha   90.00
_cell.angle_beta   90.00
_cell.angle_gamma   90.00
#
_symmetry.space_group_name_H-M   'P 1'
#
loop_
_entity.id
_entity.type
_entity.pdbx_description
1 polymer ?
#
loop_
_entity_poly.entity_id
_entity_poly.type
_entity_poly.pdbx_seq_one_letter_code
_entity_poly.pdbx_strand_id
1 'polypeptide(L)'
;VQAKYVVNAAGIKAEAIHAMLGTPRFHIHPTRGEYYLLDKSEGTRANHVIFQCPNELGKGVLVSPTVHGNLIVGPDAVRVEGDDTSCTSKGLEFVKTTAQRSIPDINFGESIRNFAGVRANVDVDDFVIEEAADVPGLIDLAGMKSPGLSSAPAIAREAVKILASKDILGAEKTNYKDGRRHIRFKELSPEEKALLIAENPAYGRVICRCETITEAEILHAIHSEVPATTIDGVKRRCNAGMGRCQGGFCGPRVLELLSRELGISPMEVLQDKAGTNVLVQETKIGGKNHD
;
A
#
# COMPACT_ATOMS: atom_id res chain seq x y z
N VAL A 1 0.38 -25.88 6.78
CA VAL A 1 0.44 -25.35 8.17
C VAL A 1 -0.67 -26.05 8.95
N GLN A 2 -0.36 -26.62 10.11
CA GLN A 2 -1.36 -27.15 11.03
C GLN A 2 -1.65 -26.10 12.10
N ALA A 3 -2.90 -25.67 12.21
CA ALA A 3 -3.34 -24.66 13.18
C ALA A 3 -4.65 -25.10 13.85
N LYS A 4 -4.88 -24.66 15.08
CA LYS A 4 -6.15 -24.91 15.79
C LYS A 4 -7.25 -23.93 15.33
N TYR A 5 -6.85 -22.72 15.00
CA TYR A 5 -7.71 -21.64 14.53
C TYR A 5 -7.07 -20.91 13.36
N VAL A 6 -7.91 -20.42 12.46
CA VAL A 6 -7.51 -19.62 11.31
C VAL A 6 -8.33 -18.34 11.32
N VAL A 7 -7.66 -17.19 11.23
CA VAL A 7 -8.33 -15.89 11.05
C VAL A 7 -8.20 -15.51 9.58
N ASN A 8 -9.30 -15.51 8.86
CA ASN A 8 -9.39 -15.20 7.45
C ASN A 8 -9.61 -13.69 7.26
N ALA A 9 -8.55 -12.94 7.06
CA ALA A 9 -8.57 -11.51 6.76
C ALA A 9 -8.07 -11.23 5.32
N ALA A 10 -8.44 -12.09 4.36
CA ALA A 10 -7.86 -12.12 3.02
C ALA A 10 -8.47 -11.10 2.03
N GLY A 11 -9.26 -10.13 2.51
CA GLY A 11 -9.85 -9.07 1.67
C GLY A 11 -10.72 -9.65 0.56
N ILE A 12 -10.44 -9.27 -0.70
CA ILE A 12 -11.19 -9.79 -1.87
C ILE A 12 -11.08 -11.30 -2.08
N LYS A 13 -10.19 -11.98 -1.38
CA LYS A 13 -10.01 -13.43 -1.44
C LYS A 13 -10.65 -14.16 -0.25
N ALA A 14 -11.30 -13.45 0.68
CA ALA A 14 -11.84 -14.06 1.90
C ALA A 14 -12.89 -15.15 1.61
N GLU A 15 -13.76 -14.91 0.64
CA GLU A 15 -14.75 -15.92 0.19
C GLU A 15 -14.06 -17.19 -0.35
N ALA A 16 -13.06 -17.01 -1.20
CA ALA A 16 -12.31 -18.13 -1.77
C ALA A 16 -11.53 -18.93 -0.70
N ILE A 17 -11.02 -18.28 0.32
CA ILE A 17 -10.35 -18.96 1.46
C ILE A 17 -11.37 -19.77 2.26
N HIS A 18 -12.52 -19.19 2.59
CA HIS A 18 -13.58 -19.92 3.29
C HIS A 18 -14.07 -21.13 2.46
N ALA A 19 -14.29 -20.92 1.16
CA ALA A 19 -14.76 -21.96 0.24
C ALA A 19 -13.81 -23.16 0.08
N MET A 20 -12.56 -23.06 0.53
CA MET A 20 -11.64 -24.21 0.60
C MET A 20 -12.02 -25.19 1.71
N LEU A 21 -12.82 -24.76 2.69
CA LEU A 21 -13.15 -25.53 3.89
C LEU A 21 -14.65 -25.78 4.07
N GLY A 22 -15.49 -24.90 3.55
CA GLY A 22 -16.93 -24.92 3.75
C GLY A 22 -17.70 -24.09 2.72
N THR A 23 -18.89 -23.64 3.10
CA THR A 23 -19.76 -22.80 2.27
C THR A 23 -19.97 -21.44 2.93
N PRO A 24 -19.27 -20.37 2.45
CA PRO A 24 -19.40 -19.05 3.03
C PRO A 24 -20.83 -18.51 2.94
N ARG A 25 -21.27 -17.80 4.00
CA ARG A 25 -22.57 -17.13 4.05
C ARG A 25 -22.57 -15.72 3.47
N PHE A 26 -21.47 -15.31 2.87
CA PHE A 26 -21.28 -14.01 2.22
C PHE A 26 -20.68 -14.19 0.84
N HIS A 27 -20.98 -13.27 -0.04
CA HIS A 27 -20.42 -13.23 -1.39
C HIS A 27 -19.72 -11.90 -1.63
N ILE A 28 -18.48 -11.97 -2.17
CA ILE A 28 -17.66 -10.78 -2.41
C ILE A 28 -17.91 -10.24 -3.81
N HIS A 29 -18.24 -8.96 -3.88
CA HIS A 29 -18.42 -8.20 -5.12
C HIS A 29 -17.31 -7.17 -5.26
N PRO A 30 -16.19 -7.51 -5.93
CA PRO A 30 -15.07 -6.59 -6.09
C PRO A 30 -15.48 -5.31 -6.81
N THR A 31 -15.12 -4.15 -6.25
CA THR A 31 -15.38 -2.84 -6.86
C THR A 31 -14.10 -2.04 -6.92
N ARG A 32 -13.65 -1.73 -8.14
CA ARG A 32 -12.47 -0.92 -8.39
C ARG A 32 -12.79 0.55 -8.17
N GLY A 33 -11.80 1.29 -7.66
CA GLY A 33 -11.81 2.73 -7.56
C GLY A 33 -10.50 3.30 -8.07
N GLU A 34 -10.58 4.20 -9.04
CA GLU A 34 -9.45 4.84 -9.71
C GLU A 34 -9.19 6.22 -9.13
N TYR A 35 -7.92 6.63 -9.04
CA TYR A 35 -7.49 7.86 -8.38
C TYR A 35 -6.46 8.62 -9.20
N TYR A 36 -6.47 9.95 -9.04
CA TYR A 36 -5.34 10.83 -9.31
C TYR A 36 -4.61 11.15 -8.00
N LEU A 37 -3.29 11.13 -8.05
CA LEU A 37 -2.44 11.78 -7.05
C LEU A 37 -1.77 12.97 -7.73
N LEU A 38 -2.10 14.17 -7.27
CA LEU A 38 -1.56 15.41 -7.80
C LEU A 38 -0.36 15.89 -6.98
N ASP A 39 0.49 16.68 -7.59
CA ASP A 39 1.67 17.26 -6.95
C ASP A 39 1.29 18.17 -5.77
N LYS A 40 2.29 18.53 -4.96
CA LYS A 40 2.15 19.44 -3.81
C LYS A 40 1.73 20.85 -4.22
N SER A 41 1.97 21.25 -5.47
CA SER A 41 1.45 22.50 -6.03
C SER A 41 -0.08 22.61 -5.96
N GLU A 42 -0.77 21.47 -6.01
CA GLU A 42 -2.24 21.38 -5.87
C GLU A 42 -2.70 21.08 -4.42
N GLY A 43 -1.77 20.80 -3.53
CA GLY A 43 -2.06 20.33 -2.18
C GLY A 43 -2.87 21.30 -1.31
N THR A 44 -2.79 22.60 -1.58
CA THR A 44 -3.49 23.65 -0.86
C THR A 44 -4.89 23.96 -1.40
N ARG A 45 -5.34 23.28 -2.47
CA ARG A 45 -6.67 23.46 -3.05
C ARG A 45 -7.81 23.06 -2.11
N ALA A 46 -7.54 22.15 -1.18
CA ALA A 46 -8.47 21.73 -0.16
C ALA A 46 -7.77 21.59 1.18
N ASN A 47 -8.35 22.15 2.25
CA ASN A 47 -7.85 21.99 3.62
C ASN A 47 -8.57 20.86 4.36
N HIS A 48 -9.65 20.35 3.80
CA HIS A 48 -10.47 19.27 4.36
C HIS A 48 -10.84 18.29 3.26
N VAL A 49 -11.29 17.10 3.65
CA VAL A 49 -11.85 16.14 2.71
C VAL A 49 -13.20 16.64 2.24
N ILE A 50 -13.35 16.84 0.93
CA ILE A 50 -14.59 17.29 0.30
C ILE A 50 -15.27 16.08 -0.32
N PHE A 51 -16.51 15.85 0.06
CA PHE A 51 -17.41 14.85 -0.50
C PHE A 51 -18.50 15.53 -1.32
N GLN A 52 -18.95 14.87 -2.36
CA GLN A 52 -20.24 15.18 -2.97
C GLN A 52 -21.38 14.58 -2.14
N CYS A 53 -22.61 15.08 -2.35
CA CYS A 53 -23.78 14.45 -1.77
C CYS A 53 -23.86 12.99 -2.25
N PRO A 54 -24.07 12.03 -1.33
CA PRO A 54 -24.22 10.63 -1.70
C PRO A 54 -25.37 10.42 -2.67
N ASN A 55 -25.21 9.49 -3.59
CA ASN A 55 -26.23 9.01 -4.50
C ASN A 55 -26.28 7.48 -4.47
N GLU A 56 -27.09 6.87 -5.33
CA GLU A 56 -27.25 5.41 -5.42
C GLU A 56 -25.93 4.66 -5.66
N LEU A 57 -24.91 5.33 -6.25
CA LEU A 57 -23.57 4.76 -6.49
C LEU A 57 -22.62 4.95 -5.30
N GLY A 58 -23.06 5.63 -4.22
CA GLY A 58 -22.29 5.84 -3.00
C GLY A 58 -21.90 7.29 -2.74
N LYS A 59 -20.75 7.49 -2.08
CA LYS A 59 -20.30 8.81 -1.58
C LYS A 59 -19.73 9.76 -2.65
N GLY A 60 -19.66 9.32 -3.91
CA GLY A 60 -19.12 10.10 -5.01
C GLY A 60 -17.57 10.20 -4.99
N VAL A 61 -17.05 11.10 -5.82
CA VAL A 61 -15.61 11.39 -5.93
C VAL A 61 -15.20 12.36 -4.82
N LEU A 62 -14.12 12.00 -4.11
CA LEU A 62 -13.53 12.83 -3.07
C LEU A 62 -12.43 13.71 -3.64
N VAL A 63 -12.27 14.90 -3.04
CA VAL A 63 -11.07 15.73 -3.16
C VAL A 63 -10.49 15.86 -1.75
N SER A 64 -9.27 15.37 -1.54
CA SER A 64 -8.68 15.28 -0.20
C SER A 64 -7.21 15.68 -0.19
N PRO A 65 -6.81 16.56 0.73
CA PRO A 65 -5.39 16.78 1.00
C PRO A 65 -4.77 15.51 1.61
N THR A 66 -3.48 15.30 1.36
CA THR A 66 -2.72 14.21 1.98
C THR A 66 -1.78 14.75 3.07
N VAL A 67 -1.37 13.88 3.99
CA VAL A 67 -0.41 14.23 5.05
C VAL A 67 0.97 14.63 4.51
N HIS A 68 1.27 14.34 3.25
CA HIS A 68 2.51 14.70 2.59
C HIS A 68 2.40 15.99 1.76
N GLY A 69 1.24 16.67 1.81
CA GLY A 69 0.99 17.92 1.10
C GLY A 69 0.59 17.78 -0.37
N ASN A 70 0.26 16.57 -0.83
CA ASN A 70 -0.32 16.33 -2.14
C ASN A 70 -1.86 16.46 -2.11
N LEU A 71 -2.50 16.49 -3.26
CA LEU A 71 -3.94 16.34 -3.40
C LEU A 71 -4.26 14.98 -4.02
N ILE A 72 -5.14 14.21 -3.38
CA ILE A 72 -5.68 12.96 -3.94
C ILE A 72 -7.12 13.18 -4.37
N VAL A 73 -7.46 12.72 -5.58
CA VAL A 73 -8.78 12.91 -6.19
C VAL A 73 -9.30 11.55 -6.66
N GLY A 74 -10.49 11.20 -6.25
CA GLY A 74 -11.11 9.90 -6.50
C GLY A 74 -11.83 9.38 -5.25
N PRO A 75 -12.37 8.16 -5.34
CA PRO A 75 -12.37 7.28 -6.49
C PRO A 75 -13.65 7.38 -7.34
N ASP A 76 -13.64 6.69 -8.46
CA ASP A 76 -14.86 6.15 -9.05
C ASP A 76 -15.30 4.86 -8.36
N ALA A 77 -16.34 4.18 -8.89
CA ALA A 77 -16.83 2.92 -8.37
C ALA A 77 -17.32 2.04 -9.53
N VAL A 78 -16.47 1.12 -9.95
CA VAL A 78 -16.78 0.21 -11.05
C VAL A 78 -16.67 -1.25 -10.58
N ARG A 79 -17.73 -2.03 -10.77
CA ARG A 79 -17.69 -3.46 -10.49
C ARG A 79 -16.71 -4.14 -11.45
N VAL A 80 -15.85 -4.98 -10.90
CA VAL A 80 -14.84 -5.73 -11.68
C VAL A 80 -14.81 -7.19 -11.26
N GLU A 81 -14.18 -8.02 -12.07
CA GLU A 81 -13.89 -9.39 -11.71
C GLU A 81 -12.48 -9.50 -11.13
N GLY A 82 -12.36 -10.24 -10.03
CA GLY A 82 -11.07 -10.52 -9.40
C GLY A 82 -10.38 -9.27 -8.82
N ASP A 83 -9.10 -9.11 -9.12
CA ASP A 83 -8.21 -8.10 -8.56
C ASP A 83 -7.71 -7.07 -9.61
N ASP A 84 -8.51 -6.79 -10.63
CA ASP A 84 -8.17 -5.81 -11.67
C ASP A 84 -7.98 -4.41 -11.07
N THR A 85 -6.73 -3.96 -11.00
CA THR A 85 -6.30 -2.63 -10.55
C THR A 85 -5.86 -1.72 -11.69
N SER A 86 -6.29 -1.99 -12.92
CA SER A 86 -5.99 -1.14 -14.06
C SER A 86 -6.69 0.22 -13.94
N CYS A 87 -6.04 1.29 -14.41
CA CYS A 87 -6.67 2.59 -14.60
C CYS A 87 -7.18 2.68 -16.04
N THR A 88 -8.39 3.22 -16.21
CA THR A 88 -9.04 3.38 -17.50
C THR A 88 -9.25 4.85 -17.85
N SER A 89 -9.18 5.18 -19.13
CA SER A 89 -9.46 6.55 -19.57
C SER A 89 -10.86 7.01 -19.15
N LYS A 90 -11.85 6.11 -19.20
CA LYS A 90 -13.23 6.40 -18.81
C LYS A 90 -13.37 6.68 -17.32
N GLY A 91 -12.74 5.86 -16.47
CA GLY A 91 -12.79 6.03 -15.01
C GLY A 91 -12.08 7.32 -14.59
N LEU A 92 -10.89 7.56 -15.12
CA LEU A 92 -10.13 8.77 -14.83
C LEU A 92 -10.85 10.05 -15.32
N GLU A 93 -11.47 10.02 -16.50
CA GLU A 93 -12.26 11.18 -16.98
C GLU A 93 -13.49 11.41 -16.11
N PHE A 94 -14.18 10.35 -15.67
CA PHE A 94 -15.28 10.47 -14.72
C PHE A 94 -14.81 11.10 -13.41
N VAL A 95 -13.68 10.66 -12.84
CA VAL A 95 -13.12 11.22 -11.60
C VAL A 95 -12.80 12.70 -11.78
N LYS A 96 -12.15 13.07 -12.89
CA LYS A 96 -11.78 14.44 -13.20
C LYS A 96 -13.02 15.36 -13.31
N THR A 97 -13.97 15.02 -14.18
CA THR A 97 -15.16 15.84 -14.43
C THR A 97 -16.04 15.97 -13.19
N THR A 98 -16.10 14.90 -12.39
CA THR A 98 -16.89 14.91 -11.15
C THR A 98 -16.22 15.75 -10.06
N ALA A 99 -14.90 15.66 -9.90
CA ALA A 99 -14.16 16.47 -8.92
C ALA A 99 -14.21 17.95 -9.23
N GLN A 100 -14.19 18.34 -10.51
CA GLN A 100 -14.30 19.72 -10.96
C GLN A 100 -15.65 20.37 -10.64
N ARG A 101 -16.68 19.57 -10.32
CA ARG A 101 -17.96 20.11 -9.77
C ARG A 101 -17.80 20.64 -8.34
N SER A 102 -16.84 20.11 -7.59
CA SER A 102 -16.54 20.55 -6.22
C SER A 102 -15.47 21.65 -6.21
N ILE A 103 -14.41 21.50 -7.00
CA ILE A 103 -13.31 22.47 -7.15
C ILE A 103 -13.02 22.60 -8.66
N PRO A 104 -13.58 23.63 -9.35
CA PRO A 104 -13.50 23.74 -10.82
C PRO A 104 -12.10 23.86 -11.40
N ASP A 105 -11.18 24.48 -10.67
CA ASP A 105 -9.86 24.89 -11.13
C ASP A 105 -8.72 23.94 -10.70
N ILE A 106 -9.05 22.68 -10.35
CA ILE A 106 -8.02 21.64 -10.13
C ILE A 106 -7.23 21.45 -11.42
N ASN A 107 -5.90 21.58 -11.33
CA ASN A 107 -5.00 21.32 -12.46
C ASN A 107 -4.59 19.84 -12.51
N PHE A 108 -5.30 19.04 -13.28
CA PHE A 108 -4.96 17.63 -13.50
C PHE A 108 -3.68 17.42 -14.32
N GLY A 109 -3.11 18.46 -14.93
CA GLY A 109 -1.78 18.42 -15.54
C GLY A 109 -0.65 18.21 -14.51
N GLU A 110 -0.91 18.51 -13.24
CA GLU A 110 0.02 18.23 -12.13
C GLU A 110 -0.13 16.79 -11.57
N SER A 111 -0.77 15.89 -12.30
CA SER A 111 -0.83 14.48 -11.90
C SER A 111 0.56 13.84 -11.91
N ILE A 112 1.00 13.34 -10.75
CA ILE A 112 2.25 12.61 -10.62
C ILE A 112 2.05 11.11 -10.70
N ARG A 113 0.82 10.63 -10.44
CA ARG A 113 0.48 9.21 -10.49
C ARG A 113 -1.02 9.00 -10.61
N ASN A 114 -1.40 7.97 -11.37
CA ASN A 114 -2.73 7.37 -11.34
C ASN A 114 -2.60 5.96 -10.75
N PHE A 115 -3.59 5.54 -9.99
CA PHE A 115 -3.64 4.19 -9.44
C PHE A 115 -5.09 3.78 -9.16
N ALA A 116 -5.31 2.50 -9.04
CA ALA A 116 -6.60 1.95 -8.65
C ALA A 116 -6.43 0.93 -7.52
N GLY A 117 -7.50 0.73 -6.78
CA GLY A 117 -7.61 -0.30 -5.76
C GLY A 117 -8.95 -1.00 -5.84
N VAL A 118 -8.99 -2.26 -5.41
CA VAL A 118 -10.22 -3.06 -5.40
C VAL A 118 -10.73 -3.19 -3.97
N ARG A 119 -12.01 -2.87 -3.77
CA ARG A 119 -12.71 -2.98 -2.49
C ARG A 119 -13.42 -4.31 -2.41
N ALA A 120 -13.33 -4.98 -1.27
CA ALA A 120 -14.04 -6.22 -0.96
C ALA A 120 -15.48 -5.91 -0.47
N ASN A 121 -16.35 -5.45 -1.38
CA ASN A 121 -17.76 -5.31 -1.04
C ASN A 121 -18.39 -6.68 -0.85
N VAL A 122 -19.31 -6.78 0.11
CA VAL A 122 -20.10 -8.00 0.37
C VAL A 122 -21.57 -7.71 0.18
N ASP A 123 -22.35 -8.77 0.00
CA ASP A 123 -23.80 -8.79 -0.16
C ASP A 123 -24.58 -8.63 1.16
N VAL A 124 -23.87 -8.51 2.28
CA VAL A 124 -24.44 -8.19 3.60
C VAL A 124 -24.20 -6.73 3.96
N ASP A 125 -25.02 -6.18 4.87
CA ASP A 125 -25.04 -4.74 5.15
C ASP A 125 -23.76 -4.25 5.86
N ASP A 126 -23.13 -5.07 6.69
CA ASP A 126 -21.95 -4.70 7.49
C ASP A 126 -20.75 -5.62 7.23
N PHE A 127 -19.66 -5.38 7.92
CA PHE A 127 -18.50 -6.27 7.94
C PHE A 127 -18.87 -7.64 8.52
N VAL A 128 -18.34 -8.69 7.93
CA VAL A 128 -18.43 -10.04 8.48
C VAL A 128 -17.32 -10.21 9.50
N ILE A 129 -17.69 -10.37 10.79
CA ILE A 129 -16.76 -10.57 11.90
C ILE A 129 -17.32 -11.70 12.76
N GLU A 130 -17.07 -12.93 12.39
CA GLU A 130 -17.68 -14.09 13.04
C GLU A 130 -16.85 -15.36 12.91
N GLU A 131 -17.08 -16.33 13.80
CA GLU A 131 -16.65 -17.70 13.55
C GLU A 131 -17.62 -18.34 12.55
N ALA A 132 -17.08 -18.98 11.53
CA ALA A 132 -17.87 -19.66 10.51
C ALA A 132 -18.71 -20.78 11.13
N ALA A 133 -20.02 -20.77 10.88
CA ALA A 133 -20.94 -21.73 11.49
C ALA A 133 -20.73 -23.17 10.99
N ASP A 134 -20.24 -23.33 9.79
CA ASP A 134 -19.99 -24.60 9.11
C ASP A 134 -18.55 -25.10 9.26
N VAL A 135 -17.62 -24.24 9.67
CA VAL A 135 -16.20 -24.58 9.85
C VAL A 135 -15.71 -24.11 11.22
N PRO A 136 -15.88 -24.91 12.28
CA PRO A 136 -15.40 -24.56 13.61
C PRO A 136 -13.90 -24.25 13.61
N GLY A 137 -13.52 -23.13 14.22
CA GLY A 137 -12.14 -22.64 14.27
C GLY A 137 -11.72 -21.74 13.12
N LEU A 138 -12.58 -21.51 12.12
CA LEU A 138 -12.40 -20.48 11.10
C LEU A 138 -13.10 -19.20 11.53
N ILE A 139 -12.38 -18.11 11.64
CA ILE A 139 -12.91 -16.77 11.97
C ILE A 139 -12.81 -15.92 10.71
N ASP A 140 -13.94 -15.51 10.16
CA ASP A 140 -13.98 -14.64 8.99
C ASP A 140 -13.98 -13.16 9.39
N LEU A 141 -13.09 -12.40 8.76
CA LEU A 141 -13.03 -10.95 8.77
C LEU A 141 -13.16 -10.47 7.32
N ALA A 142 -14.39 -10.47 6.79
CA ALA A 142 -14.66 -10.21 5.38
C ALA A 142 -15.47 -8.93 5.17
N GLY A 143 -15.53 -8.45 3.93
CA GLY A 143 -16.25 -7.23 3.58
C GLY A 143 -15.58 -5.94 4.03
N MET A 144 -14.30 -5.96 4.35
CA MET A 144 -13.54 -4.82 4.90
C MET A 144 -13.30 -3.75 3.83
N LYS A 145 -14.40 -3.15 3.34
CA LYS A 145 -14.40 -1.93 2.51
C LYS A 145 -14.25 -0.69 3.38
N SER A 146 -14.26 0.51 2.81
CA SER A 146 -14.26 1.76 3.58
C SER A 146 -15.42 1.79 4.60
N PRO A 147 -15.17 2.06 5.90
CA PRO A 147 -13.93 2.57 6.53
C PRO A 147 -13.02 1.49 7.14
N GLY A 148 -12.85 0.33 6.52
CA GLY A 148 -12.15 -0.83 7.08
C GLY A 148 -10.77 -0.55 7.64
N LEU A 149 -9.94 0.30 6.99
CA LEU A 149 -8.61 0.61 7.48
C LEU A 149 -8.64 1.33 8.84
N SER A 150 -9.49 2.34 9.00
CA SER A 150 -9.63 3.06 10.28
C SER A 150 -10.34 2.23 11.35
N SER A 151 -11.15 1.25 10.97
CA SER A 151 -11.83 0.32 11.87
C SER A 151 -10.97 -0.89 12.25
N ALA A 152 -9.86 -1.14 11.54
CA ALA A 152 -9.04 -2.34 11.72
C ALA A 152 -8.62 -2.62 13.17
N PRO A 153 -8.23 -1.62 14.01
CA PRO A 153 -7.90 -1.88 15.41
C PRO A 153 -9.11 -2.37 16.25
N ALA A 154 -10.32 -1.88 15.94
CA ALA A 154 -11.53 -2.34 16.60
C ALA A 154 -11.92 -3.75 16.14
N ILE A 155 -11.86 -4.01 14.83
CA ILE A 155 -12.11 -5.33 14.24
C ILE A 155 -11.15 -6.38 14.81
N ALA A 156 -9.86 -6.04 14.94
CA ALA A 156 -8.88 -6.92 15.54
C ALA A 156 -9.24 -7.28 17.01
N ARG A 157 -9.75 -6.31 17.79
CA ARG A 157 -10.23 -6.59 19.16
C ARG A 157 -11.43 -7.53 19.17
N GLU A 158 -12.37 -7.39 18.24
CA GLU A 158 -13.51 -8.32 18.15
C GLU A 158 -13.04 -9.73 17.77
N ALA A 159 -12.11 -9.88 16.82
CA ALA A 159 -11.51 -11.18 16.51
C ALA A 159 -10.81 -11.80 17.74
N VAL A 160 -10.08 -11.01 18.52
CA VAL A 160 -9.46 -11.48 19.77
C VAL A 160 -10.50 -11.90 20.82
N LYS A 161 -11.64 -11.18 20.93
CA LYS A 161 -12.74 -11.58 21.83
C LYS A 161 -13.33 -12.94 21.43
N ILE A 162 -13.54 -13.18 20.14
CA ILE A 162 -14.00 -14.50 19.63
C ILE A 162 -13.00 -15.59 20.04
N LEU A 163 -11.70 -15.36 19.86
CA LEU A 163 -10.65 -16.30 20.28
C LEU A 163 -10.62 -16.50 21.81
N ALA A 164 -10.78 -15.41 22.58
CA ALA A 164 -10.80 -15.48 24.05
C ALA A 164 -11.96 -16.31 24.58
N SER A 165 -13.14 -16.24 23.94
CA SER A 165 -14.31 -17.04 24.33
C SER A 165 -14.10 -18.55 24.16
N LYS A 166 -13.04 -18.96 23.46
CA LYS A 166 -12.66 -20.37 23.25
C LYS A 166 -11.59 -20.86 24.23
N ASP A 167 -11.22 -20.05 25.22
CA ASP A 167 -10.19 -20.35 26.23
C ASP A 167 -8.84 -20.77 25.65
N ILE A 168 -8.46 -20.17 24.52
CA ILE A 168 -7.23 -20.51 23.79
C ILE A 168 -6.12 -19.48 23.94
N LEU A 169 -6.43 -18.32 24.51
CA LEU A 169 -5.43 -17.30 24.79
C LEU A 169 -4.64 -17.70 26.03
N GLY A 170 -3.34 -17.87 25.88
CA GLY A 170 -2.42 -18.10 27.00
C GLY A 170 -2.21 -16.82 27.82
N ALA A 171 -1.32 -16.91 28.81
CA ALA A 171 -0.89 -15.74 29.57
C ALA A 171 -0.27 -14.66 28.69
N GLU A 172 -0.44 -13.41 29.08
CA GLU A 172 0.19 -12.28 28.37
C GLU A 172 1.72 -12.43 28.36
N LYS A 173 2.33 -12.04 27.24
CA LYS A 173 3.78 -12.07 27.09
C LYS A 173 4.41 -11.02 28.00
N THR A 174 5.28 -11.42 28.90
CA THR A 174 6.00 -10.52 29.82
C THR A 174 7.02 -9.62 29.11
N ASN A 175 7.53 -10.06 27.95
CA ASN A 175 8.55 -9.36 27.15
C ASN A 175 8.00 -8.93 25.78
N TYR A 176 6.73 -8.52 25.72
CA TYR A 176 6.14 -8.02 24.49
C TYR A 176 6.80 -6.71 24.07
N LYS A 177 7.35 -6.68 22.85
CA LYS A 177 7.87 -5.46 22.24
C LYS A 177 6.78 -4.84 21.38
N ASP A 178 6.23 -3.73 21.85
CA ASP A 178 5.23 -2.95 21.15
C ASP A 178 5.91 -2.05 20.13
N GLY A 179 5.80 -2.45 18.89
CA GLY A 179 6.22 -1.64 17.74
C GLY A 179 7.71 -1.65 17.41
N ARG A 180 7.99 -1.26 16.18
CA ARG A 180 9.33 -1.05 15.63
C ARG A 180 9.54 0.44 15.42
N ARG A 181 10.59 0.99 16.01
CA ARG A 181 10.95 2.39 15.78
C ARG A 181 11.58 2.52 14.39
N HIS A 182 10.89 3.15 13.46
CA HIS A 182 11.45 3.57 12.18
C HIS A 182 12.11 4.94 12.34
N ILE A 183 13.38 5.04 11.97
CA ILE A 183 14.06 6.32 11.87
C ILE A 183 13.61 6.98 10.58
N ARG A 184 13.04 8.17 10.68
CA ARG A 184 12.70 9.03 9.54
C ARG A 184 13.65 10.19 9.50
N PHE A 185 14.73 10.04 8.78
CA PHE A 185 15.83 11.01 8.75
C PHE A 185 15.35 12.44 8.46
N LYS A 186 14.39 12.62 7.57
CA LYS A 186 13.87 13.96 7.22
C LYS A 186 13.22 14.70 8.38
N GLU A 187 12.69 13.99 9.38
CA GLU A 187 11.95 14.54 10.52
C GLU A 187 12.85 14.93 11.71
N LEU A 188 14.12 14.56 11.65
CA LEU A 188 15.10 14.80 12.72
C LEU A 188 15.63 16.22 12.69
N SER A 189 16.09 16.72 13.86
CA SER A 189 16.82 17.99 13.96
C SER A 189 18.19 17.90 13.26
N PRO A 190 18.83 19.04 12.95
CA PRO A 190 20.18 19.04 12.38
C PRO A 190 21.20 18.32 13.25
N GLU A 191 21.10 18.47 14.58
CA GLU A 191 21.98 17.86 15.57
C GLU A 191 21.80 16.33 15.59
N GLU A 192 20.57 15.84 15.61
CA GLU A 192 20.24 14.41 15.53
C GLU A 192 20.74 13.80 14.22
N LYS A 193 20.57 14.51 13.09
CA LYS A 193 21.11 14.09 11.79
C LYS A 193 22.62 13.96 11.82
N ALA A 194 23.33 14.94 12.41
CA ALA A 194 24.78 14.91 12.51
C ALA A 194 25.27 13.71 13.34
N LEU A 195 24.61 13.41 14.45
CA LEU A 195 24.92 12.23 15.29
C LEU A 195 24.70 10.92 14.52
N LEU A 196 23.58 10.78 13.84
CA LEU A 196 23.32 9.58 13.03
C LEU A 196 24.32 9.40 11.89
N ILE A 197 24.73 10.48 11.22
CA ILE A 197 25.74 10.42 10.16
C ILE A 197 27.11 10.01 10.72
N ALA A 198 27.46 10.50 11.91
CA ALA A 198 28.71 10.13 12.58
C ALA A 198 28.72 8.64 12.99
N GLU A 199 27.58 8.12 13.44
CA GLU A 199 27.40 6.71 13.78
C GLU A 199 27.38 5.81 12.53
N ASN A 200 26.63 6.21 11.51
CA ASN A 200 26.50 5.47 10.25
C ASN A 200 26.51 6.42 9.04
N PRO A 201 27.63 6.51 8.30
CA PRO A 201 27.78 7.39 7.14
C PRO A 201 26.73 7.19 6.02
N ALA A 202 26.05 6.06 5.99
CA ALA A 202 24.97 5.81 5.03
C ALA A 202 23.77 6.76 5.21
N TYR A 203 23.58 7.33 6.41
CA TYR A 203 22.60 8.39 6.62
C TYR A 203 22.98 9.73 5.95
N GLY A 204 24.26 9.93 5.65
CA GLY A 204 24.73 11.11 4.90
C GLY A 204 24.50 11.03 3.39
N ARG A 205 24.13 9.88 2.86
CA ARG A 205 23.88 9.67 1.42
C ARG A 205 22.40 9.67 1.10
N VAL A 206 21.86 10.82 0.67
CA VAL A 206 20.46 10.97 0.26
C VAL A 206 20.28 10.36 -1.12
N ILE A 207 19.52 9.28 -1.22
CA ILE A 207 19.19 8.56 -2.46
C ILE A 207 17.94 9.14 -3.12
N CYS A 208 16.83 9.26 -2.37
CA CYS A 208 15.60 9.88 -2.86
C CYS A 208 15.52 11.34 -2.43
N ARG A 209 15.81 12.27 -3.34
CA ARG A 209 15.83 13.71 -3.04
C ARG A 209 14.43 14.28 -2.79
N CYS A 210 13.41 13.78 -3.50
CA CYS A 210 12.03 14.27 -3.35
C CYS A 210 11.46 14.02 -1.95
N GLU A 211 11.82 12.88 -1.35
CA GLU A 211 11.34 12.45 -0.03
C GLU A 211 12.43 12.48 1.03
N THR A 212 13.65 12.89 0.67
CA THR A 212 14.81 12.94 1.58
C THR A 212 15.08 11.60 2.26
N ILE A 213 15.06 10.50 1.47
CA ILE A 213 15.36 9.17 1.98
C ILE A 213 16.83 8.84 1.75
N THR A 214 17.47 8.40 2.81
CA THR A 214 18.90 8.05 2.84
C THR A 214 19.16 6.62 2.44
N GLU A 215 20.41 6.29 2.10
CA GLU A 215 20.85 4.92 1.85
C GLU A 215 20.61 4.04 3.09
N ALA A 216 20.88 4.54 4.30
CA ALA A 216 20.66 3.79 5.54
C ALA A 216 19.19 3.36 5.72
N GLU A 217 18.22 4.22 5.41
CA GLU A 217 16.80 3.88 5.50
C GLU A 217 16.43 2.79 4.47
N ILE A 218 17.02 2.84 3.27
CA ILE A 218 16.81 1.81 2.23
C ILE A 218 17.43 0.48 2.66
N LEU A 219 18.67 0.50 3.18
CA LEU A 219 19.33 -0.70 3.70
C LEU A 219 18.55 -1.31 4.86
N HIS A 220 18.04 -0.49 5.77
CA HIS A 220 17.16 -0.97 6.85
C HIS A 220 15.91 -1.66 6.31
N ALA A 221 15.30 -1.12 5.25
CA ALA A 221 14.15 -1.77 4.61
C ALA A 221 14.50 -3.12 3.96
N ILE A 222 15.68 -3.23 3.34
CA ILE A 222 16.16 -4.46 2.70
C ILE A 222 16.50 -5.53 3.75
N HIS A 223 17.13 -5.14 4.88
CA HIS A 223 17.57 -6.06 5.93
C HIS A 223 16.59 -6.22 7.09
N SER A 224 15.36 -5.72 6.98
CA SER A 224 14.34 -5.90 8.02
C SER A 224 13.91 -7.37 8.15
N GLU A 225 13.29 -7.74 9.29
CA GLU A 225 12.77 -9.11 9.51
C GLU A 225 11.80 -9.58 8.42
N VAL A 226 11.04 -8.64 7.80
CA VAL A 226 10.27 -8.87 6.58
C VAL A 226 10.92 -8.03 5.49
N PRO A 227 11.94 -8.58 4.79
CA PRO A 227 12.80 -7.81 3.91
C PRO A 227 12.08 -7.24 2.69
N ALA A 228 12.56 -6.09 2.23
CA ALA A 228 12.19 -5.57 0.92
C ALA A 228 13.10 -6.23 -0.14
N THR A 229 12.50 -7.00 -1.03
CA THR A 229 13.22 -7.71 -2.11
C THR A 229 12.94 -7.12 -3.49
N THR A 230 12.13 -6.04 -3.56
CA THR A 230 11.72 -5.38 -4.81
C THR A 230 11.76 -3.86 -4.65
N ILE A 231 11.76 -3.12 -5.74
CA ILE A 231 11.76 -1.65 -5.71
C ILE A 231 10.51 -1.13 -4.99
N ASP A 232 9.34 -1.65 -5.30
CA ASP A 232 8.10 -1.28 -4.61
C ASP A 232 8.06 -1.80 -3.15
N GLY A 233 8.77 -2.87 -2.86
CA GLY A 233 9.00 -3.33 -1.49
C GLY A 233 9.73 -2.30 -0.65
N VAL A 234 10.81 -1.70 -1.18
CA VAL A 234 11.55 -0.58 -0.57
C VAL A 234 10.65 0.64 -0.44
N LYS A 235 9.97 1.03 -1.53
CA LYS A 235 9.06 2.17 -1.56
C LYS A 235 7.98 2.10 -0.49
N ARG A 236 7.35 0.93 -0.30
CA ARG A 236 6.31 0.71 0.71
C ARG A 236 6.82 0.82 2.16
N ARG A 237 8.13 0.67 2.40
CA ARG A 237 8.73 0.71 3.75
C ARG A 237 9.33 2.06 4.11
N CYS A 238 9.99 2.73 3.17
CA CYS A 238 10.69 3.98 3.45
C CYS A 238 10.29 5.16 2.55
N ASN A 239 9.28 5.02 1.68
CA ASN A 239 8.79 6.05 0.75
C ASN A 239 9.78 6.46 -0.36
N ALA A 240 10.90 5.76 -0.55
CA ALA A 240 11.77 6.02 -1.69
C ALA A 240 11.01 5.80 -3.02
N GLY A 241 10.96 6.82 -3.88
CA GLY A 241 10.20 6.78 -5.13
C GLY A 241 8.74 7.27 -5.05
N MET A 242 8.29 7.76 -3.89
CA MET A 242 6.93 8.30 -3.69
C MET A 242 6.78 9.78 -4.07
N GLY A 243 7.88 10.51 -4.22
CA GLY A 243 7.84 11.94 -4.53
C GLY A 243 7.49 12.23 -6.00
N ARG A 244 7.56 13.51 -6.38
CA ARG A 244 7.13 14.04 -7.69
C ARG A 244 7.65 13.23 -8.89
N CYS A 245 8.91 12.79 -8.87
CA CYS A 245 9.50 12.05 -10.00
C CYS A 245 9.13 10.57 -10.05
N GLN A 246 8.39 10.04 -9.06
CA GLN A 246 7.92 8.64 -8.99
C GLN A 246 9.02 7.61 -9.28
N GLY A 247 10.20 7.80 -8.68
CA GLY A 247 11.34 6.89 -8.81
C GLY A 247 12.28 7.20 -9.99
N GLY A 248 11.97 8.18 -10.82
CA GLY A 248 12.75 8.49 -12.03
C GLY A 248 14.24 8.74 -11.77
N PHE A 249 14.59 9.32 -10.61
CA PHE A 249 15.99 9.55 -10.22
C PHE A 249 16.53 8.52 -9.22
N CYS A 250 15.73 8.11 -8.25
CA CYS A 250 16.19 7.17 -7.21
C CYS A 250 16.04 5.70 -7.63
N GLY A 251 15.17 5.36 -8.57
CA GLY A 251 14.93 3.98 -8.99
C GLY A 251 16.20 3.21 -9.37
N PRO A 252 17.08 3.74 -10.26
CA PRO A 252 18.34 3.07 -10.59
C PRO A 252 19.23 2.80 -9.36
N ARG A 253 19.29 3.76 -8.41
CA ARG A 253 20.06 3.59 -7.18
C ARG A 253 19.46 2.57 -6.24
N VAL A 254 18.13 2.52 -6.13
CA VAL A 254 17.44 1.48 -5.34
C VAL A 254 17.67 0.11 -5.97
N LEU A 255 17.67 0.00 -7.29
CA LEU A 255 17.99 -1.23 -8.02
C LEU A 255 19.42 -1.70 -7.71
N GLU A 256 20.41 -0.80 -7.79
CA GLU A 256 21.81 -1.10 -7.45
C GLU A 256 21.96 -1.61 -6.02
N LEU A 257 21.27 -0.95 -5.05
CA LEU A 257 21.29 -1.35 -3.66
C LEU A 257 20.66 -2.74 -3.46
N LEU A 258 19.49 -2.99 -4.06
CA LEU A 258 18.84 -4.32 -4.01
C LEU A 258 19.74 -5.40 -4.60
N SER A 259 20.31 -5.17 -5.78
CA SER A 259 21.22 -6.11 -6.42
C SER A 259 22.43 -6.42 -5.53
N ARG A 260 23.06 -5.39 -4.96
CA ARG A 260 24.23 -5.53 -4.09
C ARG A 260 23.90 -6.29 -2.79
N GLU A 261 22.84 -5.88 -2.10
CA GLU A 261 22.51 -6.39 -0.78
C GLU A 261 21.91 -7.81 -0.81
N LEU A 262 21.21 -8.15 -1.89
CA LEU A 262 20.62 -9.48 -2.07
C LEU A 262 21.58 -10.45 -2.80
N GLY A 263 22.69 -9.95 -3.36
CA GLY A 263 23.63 -10.77 -4.13
C GLY A 263 23.05 -11.32 -5.43
N ILE A 264 22.11 -10.59 -6.06
CA ILE A 264 21.45 -10.98 -7.30
C ILE A 264 21.89 -10.07 -8.46
N SER A 265 21.74 -10.57 -9.70
CA SER A 265 21.98 -9.75 -10.89
C SER A 265 21.02 -8.55 -10.93
N PRO A 266 21.45 -7.36 -11.41
CA PRO A 266 20.54 -6.26 -11.69
C PRO A 266 19.34 -6.66 -12.58
N MET A 267 19.51 -7.66 -13.46
CA MET A 267 18.47 -8.21 -14.32
C MET A 267 17.38 -8.99 -13.55
N GLU A 268 17.69 -9.47 -12.34
CA GLU A 268 16.77 -10.23 -11.49
C GLU A 268 15.97 -9.33 -10.55
N VAL A 269 16.35 -8.04 -10.44
CA VAL A 269 15.62 -7.09 -9.59
C VAL A 269 14.25 -6.80 -10.20
N LEU A 270 13.21 -7.04 -9.39
CA LEU A 270 11.83 -6.82 -9.78
C LEU A 270 11.34 -5.43 -9.36
N GLN A 271 10.42 -4.85 -10.15
CA GLN A 271 9.67 -3.68 -9.72
C GLN A 271 8.77 -4.03 -8.53
N ASP A 272 7.97 -5.11 -8.64
CA ASP A 272 7.03 -5.54 -7.60
C ASP A 272 6.89 -7.07 -7.52
N LYS A 273 6.18 -7.69 -8.46
CA LYS A 273 5.86 -9.13 -8.49
C LYS A 273 6.59 -9.85 -9.62
N ALA A 274 6.53 -11.16 -9.64
CA ALA A 274 7.12 -11.97 -10.71
C ALA A 274 6.72 -11.46 -12.11
N GLY A 275 7.68 -11.38 -13.02
CA GLY A 275 7.52 -10.89 -14.38
C GLY A 275 7.61 -9.35 -14.51
N THR A 276 7.92 -8.61 -13.43
CA THR A 276 8.11 -7.15 -13.49
C THR A 276 9.58 -6.76 -13.40
N ASN A 277 10.44 -7.44 -14.14
CA ASN A 277 11.86 -7.11 -14.23
C ASN A 277 12.05 -5.69 -14.78
N VAL A 278 12.88 -4.89 -14.10
CA VAL A 278 13.17 -3.52 -14.54
C VAL A 278 14.08 -3.52 -15.75
N LEU A 279 15.04 -4.43 -15.76
CA LEU A 279 15.96 -4.64 -16.87
C LEU A 279 15.65 -6.00 -17.53
N VAL A 280 15.48 -6.03 -18.83
CA VAL A 280 15.12 -7.26 -19.57
C VAL A 280 16.29 -7.88 -20.31
N GLN A 281 17.30 -7.06 -20.69
CA GLN A 281 18.54 -7.52 -21.31
C GLN A 281 19.60 -6.41 -21.32
N GLU A 282 20.83 -6.78 -21.55
CA GLU A 282 21.92 -5.83 -21.80
C GLU A 282 21.74 -5.18 -23.16
N THR A 283 21.99 -3.87 -23.25
CA THR A 283 21.87 -3.12 -24.52
C THR A 283 22.92 -3.55 -25.56
N LYS A 284 24.10 -4.00 -25.08
CA LYS A 284 25.20 -4.49 -25.94
C LYS A 284 25.46 -5.95 -25.62
N ILE A 285 24.70 -6.87 -26.23
CA ILE A 285 24.98 -8.30 -26.15
C ILE A 285 26.15 -8.62 -27.09
N GLY A 286 27.27 -9.06 -26.53
CA GLY A 286 28.38 -9.62 -27.28
C GLY A 286 29.23 -8.60 -28.02
N GLY A 287 29.65 -7.53 -27.36
CA GLY A 287 30.83 -6.78 -27.80
C GLY A 287 32.04 -7.73 -27.75
N LYS A 288 32.35 -8.43 -28.85
CA LYS A 288 33.68 -9.00 -29.04
C LYS A 288 34.64 -7.84 -28.90
N ASN A 289 35.57 -7.94 -27.94
CA ASN A 289 36.73 -7.06 -27.91
C ASN A 289 37.36 -7.16 -29.30
N HIS A 290 37.24 -6.12 -30.07
CA HIS A 290 38.11 -5.91 -31.22
C HIS A 290 39.35 -5.28 -30.63
N ASP A 291 40.35 -6.17 -30.35
CA ASP A 291 41.75 -5.81 -30.20
C ASP A 291 42.27 -5.17 -31.48
#